data_b9c47f541c761340faf6f51ef8ac0762
#
_entry.id   b9c47f541c761340faf6f51ef8ac0762
#
_cell.length_a   1.000
_cell.length_b   1.000
_cell.length_c   1.000
_cell.angle_alpha   90.00
_cell.angle_beta   90.00
_cell.angle_gamma   90.00
#
_symmetry.space_group_name_H-M   'P 1'
#
loop_
_entity.id
_entity.type
_entity.pdbx_description
1 polymer ?
#
loop_
_entity_poly.entity_id
_entity_poly.type
_entity_poly.pdbx_seq_one_letter_code
_entity_poly.pdbx_strand_id
1 'polypeptide(L)'
;RKPTLNARLANEGYKRTRRNDNNILYGATWKMDFVTPGLAADFQLAYSSSDENYRAVMRTRYPTYHYDSTTGLYNINPNGVYDYEQYFVYNSTDKAIKDLNIKASLKYAHVFNNAHDVNVMFLYNRQSTTNEKDAAVPNNFEGYTMQLGYKYKNKYLVDLNMAYNGTDRFGKDNNFGFFPALAIGYAISQEDFFKNVDWLGRNVQL
;
A
#
# COMPACT_ATOMS: atom_id res chain seq x y z
N ARG A 1 -18.46 -44.50 1.21
CA ARG A 1 -19.48 -43.46 0.99
C ARG A 1 -19.04 -42.16 1.67
N LYS A 2 -19.27 -41.04 1.01
CA LYS A 2 -18.97 -39.70 1.61
C LYS A 2 -20.08 -39.38 2.62
N PRO A 3 -19.79 -38.71 3.75
CA PRO A 3 -20.80 -38.27 4.70
C PRO A 3 -21.79 -37.28 4.05
N THR A 4 -23.02 -37.31 4.54
CA THR A 4 -24.05 -36.35 4.04
C THR A 4 -23.72 -34.95 4.48
N LEU A 5 -24.26 -33.95 3.78
CA LEU A 5 -24.08 -32.54 4.11
C LEU A 5 -24.51 -32.24 5.57
N ASN A 6 -25.66 -32.78 5.99
CA ASN A 6 -26.15 -32.60 7.36
C ASN A 6 -25.22 -33.21 8.42
N ALA A 7 -24.65 -34.41 8.14
CA ALA A 7 -23.70 -35.03 9.03
C ALA A 7 -22.42 -34.18 9.17
N ARG A 8 -21.96 -33.57 8.08
CA ARG A 8 -20.82 -32.67 8.09
C ARG A 8 -21.11 -31.43 8.90
N LEU A 9 -22.20 -30.73 8.62
CA LEU A 9 -22.57 -29.50 9.33
C LEU A 9 -22.74 -29.73 10.84
N ALA A 10 -23.28 -30.86 11.24
CA ALA A 10 -23.50 -31.17 12.64
C ALA A 10 -22.23 -31.63 13.39
N ASN A 11 -21.26 -32.22 12.70
CA ASN A 11 -20.17 -32.95 13.34
C ASN A 11 -18.76 -32.43 13.06
N GLU A 12 -18.51 -31.69 11.98
CA GLU A 12 -17.15 -31.23 11.61
C GLU A 12 -16.61 -30.13 12.54
N GLY A 13 -17.49 -29.39 13.22
CA GLY A 13 -17.09 -28.32 14.11
C GLY A 13 -17.15 -26.94 13.41
N TYR A 14 -16.22 -26.05 13.77
CA TYR A 14 -16.21 -24.69 13.21
C TYR A 14 -14.81 -24.13 13.05
N LYS A 15 -14.64 -23.18 12.11
CA LYS A 15 -13.49 -22.32 12.00
C LYS A 15 -13.94 -20.88 12.26
N ARG A 16 -13.30 -20.21 13.21
CA ARG A 16 -13.51 -18.78 13.50
C ARG A 16 -12.25 -18.01 13.12
N THR A 17 -12.38 -17.12 12.17
CA THR A 17 -11.31 -16.21 11.76
C THR A 17 -11.53 -14.85 12.40
N ARG A 18 -10.46 -14.26 12.93
CA ARG A 18 -10.41 -12.91 13.47
C ARG A 18 -9.36 -12.13 12.71
N ARG A 19 -9.77 -10.99 12.15
CA ARG A 19 -8.90 -10.05 11.47
C ARG A 19 -8.87 -8.73 12.24
N ASN A 20 -7.67 -8.21 12.44
CA ASN A 20 -7.43 -6.91 13.03
C ASN A 20 -6.63 -6.08 12.02
N ASP A 21 -7.20 -4.96 11.60
CA ASP A 21 -6.53 -3.99 10.75
C ASP A 21 -6.35 -2.69 11.54
N ASN A 22 -5.11 -2.23 11.65
CA ASN A 22 -4.76 -0.97 12.32
C ASN A 22 -4.07 -0.06 11.31
N ASN A 23 -4.51 1.18 11.23
CA ASN A 23 -3.91 2.21 10.40
C ASN A 23 -3.72 3.49 11.21
N ILE A 24 -2.50 3.97 11.28
CA ILE A 24 -2.13 5.18 11.98
C ILE A 24 -1.42 6.09 10.98
N LEU A 25 -1.89 7.32 10.88
CA LEU A 25 -1.26 8.36 10.06
C LEU A 25 -1.02 9.58 10.94
N TYR A 26 0.23 9.98 11.04
CA TYR A 26 0.63 11.22 11.69
C TYR A 26 1.31 12.12 10.66
N GLY A 27 0.92 13.39 10.62
CA GLY A 27 1.50 14.37 9.72
C GLY A 27 1.67 15.71 10.42
N ALA A 28 2.75 16.41 10.09
CA ALA A 28 3.04 17.74 10.57
C ALA A 28 3.62 18.58 9.43
N THR A 29 3.12 19.80 9.29
CA THR A 29 3.64 20.81 8.37
C THR A 29 4.12 21.99 9.18
N TRP A 30 5.37 22.37 8.97
CA TRP A 30 5.97 23.54 9.60
C TRP A 30 6.32 24.58 8.55
N LYS A 31 5.59 25.71 8.60
CA LYS A 31 5.91 26.87 7.76
C LYS A 31 7.07 27.64 8.39
N MET A 32 8.10 27.87 7.61
CA MET A 32 9.34 28.51 8.05
C MET A 32 9.52 29.87 7.37
N ASP A 33 8.44 30.62 7.19
CA ASP A 33 8.47 31.97 6.60
C ASP A 33 9.38 32.95 7.38
N PHE A 34 9.70 32.63 8.62
CA PHE A 34 10.64 33.40 9.46
C PHE A 34 12.10 33.27 8.99
N VAL A 35 12.44 32.19 8.26
CA VAL A 35 13.75 31.98 7.62
C VAL A 35 13.75 32.61 6.24
N THR A 36 12.77 32.23 5.42
CA THR A 36 12.55 32.79 4.10
C THR A 36 11.09 32.57 3.68
N PRO A 37 10.41 33.59 3.11
CA PRO A 37 9.04 33.42 2.64
C PRO A 37 8.89 32.29 1.63
N GLY A 38 7.91 31.42 1.86
CA GLY A 38 7.61 30.30 0.98
C GLY A 38 8.38 28.99 1.31
N LEU A 39 9.14 28.96 2.43
CA LEU A 39 9.79 27.75 2.91
C LEU A 39 8.85 26.96 3.85
N ALA A 40 8.72 25.67 3.62
CA ALA A 40 7.97 24.77 4.47
C ALA A 40 8.63 23.39 4.57
N ALA A 41 8.54 22.78 5.75
CA ALA A 41 8.93 21.39 5.97
C ALA A 41 7.69 20.56 6.31
N ASP A 42 7.56 19.39 5.67
CA ASP A 42 6.52 18.43 5.98
C ASP A 42 7.15 17.15 6.52
N PHE A 43 6.49 16.57 7.50
CA PHE A 43 6.81 15.25 8.02
C PHE A 43 5.55 14.39 8.02
N GLN A 44 5.66 13.14 7.61
CA GLN A 44 4.58 12.16 7.63
C GLN A 44 5.08 10.81 8.10
N LEU A 45 4.38 10.22 9.05
CA LEU A 45 4.58 8.87 9.53
C LEU A 45 3.29 8.08 9.31
N ALA A 46 3.36 7.01 8.54
CA ALA A 46 2.25 6.10 8.33
C ALA A 46 2.65 4.70 8.82
N TYR A 47 1.82 4.11 9.66
CA TYR A 47 1.96 2.74 10.11
C TYR A 47 0.66 1.99 9.84
N SER A 48 0.76 0.82 9.23
CA SER A 48 -0.35 -0.10 9.07
C SER A 48 0.02 -1.50 9.51
N SER A 49 -0.92 -2.19 10.13
CA SER A 49 -0.79 -3.62 10.42
C SER A 49 -2.09 -4.36 10.10
N SER A 50 -1.96 -5.55 9.54
CA SER A 50 -3.08 -6.43 9.23
C SER A 50 -2.74 -7.82 9.74
N ASP A 51 -3.42 -8.24 10.81
CA ASP A 51 -3.24 -9.55 11.45
C ASP A 51 -4.49 -10.38 11.26
N GLU A 52 -4.35 -11.56 10.69
CA GLU A 52 -5.42 -12.52 10.53
C GLU A 52 -5.08 -13.82 11.24
N ASN A 53 -5.86 -14.14 12.27
CA ASN A 53 -5.70 -15.33 13.09
C ASN A 53 -6.97 -16.16 13.03
N TYR A 54 -6.84 -17.48 13.02
CA TYR A 54 -7.99 -18.34 13.14
C TYR A 54 -7.85 -19.39 14.24
N ARG A 55 -8.98 -19.71 14.79
CA ARG A 55 -9.18 -20.88 15.64
C ARG A 55 -10.15 -21.83 14.98
N ALA A 56 -9.71 -23.05 14.75
CA ALA A 56 -10.56 -24.12 14.27
C ALA A 56 -10.74 -25.17 15.37
N VAL A 57 -11.97 -25.60 15.53
CA VAL A 57 -12.34 -26.77 16.36
C VAL A 57 -12.95 -27.76 15.42
N MET A 58 -12.22 -28.80 15.10
CA MET A 58 -12.56 -29.72 14.01
C MET A 58 -12.45 -31.17 14.47
N ARG A 59 -13.26 -32.04 13.90
CA ARG A 59 -13.05 -33.46 13.88
C ARG A 59 -13.37 -34.01 12.50
N THR A 60 -12.62 -35.01 12.09
CA THR A 60 -12.73 -35.60 10.77
C THR A 60 -13.43 -36.95 10.79
N ARG A 61 -13.52 -37.56 11.97
CA ARG A 61 -14.12 -38.86 12.13
C ARG A 61 -15.34 -38.81 13.03
N TYR A 62 -16.45 -39.31 12.51
CA TYR A 62 -17.71 -39.44 13.21
C TYR A 62 -18.52 -40.59 12.59
N PRO A 63 -19.44 -41.24 13.34
CA PRO A 63 -20.25 -42.34 12.83
C PRO A 63 -21.09 -41.88 11.63
N THR A 64 -21.16 -42.73 10.63
CA THR A 64 -22.09 -42.57 9.49
C THR A 64 -23.08 -43.71 9.54
N TYR A 65 -24.32 -43.43 9.12
CA TYR A 65 -25.42 -44.38 9.17
C TYR A 65 -25.90 -44.65 7.73
N HIS A 66 -26.38 -45.85 7.51
CA HIS A 66 -27.13 -46.21 6.31
C HIS A 66 -28.56 -46.60 6.71
N TYR A 67 -29.50 -46.22 5.87
CA TYR A 67 -30.90 -46.63 6.04
C TYR A 67 -31.10 -48.02 5.46
N ASP A 68 -31.68 -48.94 6.26
CA ASP A 68 -32.10 -50.26 5.82
C ASP A 68 -33.60 -50.22 5.54
N SER A 69 -33.97 -50.37 4.28
CA SER A 69 -35.37 -50.33 3.84
C SER A 69 -36.17 -51.56 4.30
N THR A 70 -35.50 -52.63 4.66
CA THR A 70 -36.18 -53.88 5.12
C THR A 70 -36.59 -53.78 6.59
N THR A 71 -35.79 -53.16 7.41
CA THR A 71 -36.06 -53.02 8.85
C THR A 71 -36.61 -51.63 9.21
N GLY A 72 -36.53 -50.64 8.29
CA GLY A 72 -36.93 -49.27 8.54
C GLY A 72 -35.97 -48.52 9.50
N LEU A 73 -34.82 -49.06 9.81
CA LEU A 73 -33.90 -48.51 10.81
C LEU A 73 -32.63 -47.93 10.18
N TYR A 74 -32.00 -47.00 10.89
CA TYR A 74 -30.67 -46.47 10.56
C TYR A 74 -29.61 -47.26 11.32
N ASN A 75 -28.80 -48.03 10.60
CA ASN A 75 -27.72 -48.81 11.12
C ASN A 75 -26.39 -48.11 10.92
N ILE A 76 -25.46 -48.24 11.87
CA ILE A 76 -24.10 -47.74 11.71
C ILE A 76 -23.44 -48.45 10.54
N ASN A 77 -22.75 -47.67 9.68
CA ASN A 77 -22.04 -48.20 8.53
C ASN A 77 -20.88 -49.11 9.04
N PRO A 78 -20.87 -50.41 8.70
CA PRO A 78 -19.88 -51.36 9.20
C PRO A 78 -18.44 -51.03 8.72
N ASN A 79 -18.29 -50.29 7.63
CA ASN A 79 -16.99 -49.81 7.12
C ASN A 79 -16.67 -48.39 7.59
N GLY A 80 -17.38 -47.86 8.56
CA GLY A 80 -17.23 -46.51 9.08
C GLY A 80 -16.55 -46.48 10.46
N VAL A 81 -16.54 -45.32 11.04
CA VAL A 81 -16.08 -45.08 12.42
C VAL A 81 -17.24 -45.36 13.36
N TYR A 82 -17.01 -46.14 14.42
CA TYR A 82 -18.05 -46.50 15.39
C TYR A 82 -18.25 -45.43 16.47
N ASP A 83 -17.15 -44.71 16.81
CA ASP A 83 -17.18 -43.70 17.84
C ASP A 83 -16.82 -42.30 17.27
N TYR A 84 -17.27 -41.27 18.01
CA TYR A 84 -16.88 -39.91 17.71
C TYR A 84 -15.42 -39.66 18.12
N GLU A 85 -14.61 -39.22 17.18
CA GLU A 85 -13.28 -38.68 17.48
C GLU A 85 -13.41 -37.42 18.33
N GLN A 86 -12.47 -37.15 19.21
CA GLN A 86 -12.43 -35.90 19.96
C GLN A 86 -12.17 -34.73 19.03
N TYR A 87 -12.70 -33.54 19.39
CA TYR A 87 -12.41 -32.35 18.65
C TYR A 87 -10.95 -31.91 18.83
N PHE A 88 -10.28 -31.67 17.73
CA PHE A 88 -8.97 -31.02 17.71
C PHE A 88 -9.14 -29.51 17.69
N VAL A 89 -8.39 -28.82 18.56
CA VAL A 89 -8.31 -27.37 18.58
C VAL A 89 -7.04 -26.95 17.83
N TYR A 90 -7.19 -26.19 16.79
CA TYR A 90 -6.09 -25.71 15.98
C TYR A 90 -6.12 -24.17 15.92
N ASN A 91 -4.98 -23.54 16.25
CA ASN A 91 -4.81 -22.09 16.16
C ASN A 91 -3.67 -21.79 15.17
N SER A 92 -3.87 -20.84 14.30
CA SER A 92 -2.83 -20.40 13.36
C SER A 92 -2.98 -18.93 13.00
N THR A 93 -1.86 -18.33 12.64
CA THR A 93 -1.81 -17.00 12.03
C THR A 93 -1.78 -17.18 10.51
N ASP A 94 -2.81 -16.67 9.82
CA ASP A 94 -2.88 -16.74 8.36
C ASP A 94 -2.15 -15.58 7.70
N LYS A 95 -2.16 -14.40 8.34
CA LYS A 95 -1.56 -13.19 7.79
C LYS A 95 -1.05 -12.30 8.93
N ALA A 96 0.14 -11.81 8.80
CA ALA A 96 0.69 -10.78 9.68
C ALA A 96 1.59 -9.87 8.83
N ILE A 97 1.03 -8.76 8.36
CA ILE A 97 1.72 -7.77 7.55
C ILE A 97 1.82 -6.48 8.33
N LYS A 98 3.01 -5.89 8.34
CA LYS A 98 3.28 -4.58 8.93
C LYS A 98 3.97 -3.70 7.91
N ASP A 99 3.48 -2.49 7.74
CA ASP A 99 4.05 -1.47 6.89
C ASP A 99 4.35 -0.22 7.71
N LEU A 100 5.57 0.27 7.58
CA LEU A 100 6.01 1.55 8.13
C LEU A 100 6.48 2.44 6.98
N ASN A 101 5.90 3.62 6.85
CA ASN A 101 6.32 4.61 5.87
C ASN A 101 6.63 5.94 6.57
N ILE A 102 7.82 6.47 6.32
CA ILE A 102 8.31 7.76 6.83
C ILE A 102 8.62 8.64 5.62
N LYS A 103 8.04 9.83 5.60
CA LYS A 103 8.34 10.86 4.60
C LYS A 103 8.73 12.14 5.30
N ALA A 104 9.78 12.77 4.82
CA ALA A 104 10.16 14.12 5.21
C ALA A 104 10.44 14.93 3.95
N SER A 105 9.88 16.13 3.84
CA SER A 105 10.13 16.99 2.69
C SER A 105 10.40 18.42 3.11
N LEU A 106 11.26 19.07 2.35
CA LEU A 106 11.52 20.50 2.41
C LEU A 106 11.07 21.11 1.09
N LYS A 107 10.22 22.12 1.18
CA LYS A 107 9.60 22.79 0.02
C LYS A 107 9.91 24.27 0.10
N TYR A 108 10.28 24.82 -1.04
CA TYR A 108 10.45 26.25 -1.22
C TYR A 108 9.72 26.69 -2.48
N ALA A 109 8.87 27.70 -2.36
CA ALA A 109 8.15 28.27 -3.49
C ALA A 109 8.13 29.79 -3.35
N HIS A 110 8.71 30.49 -4.34
CA HIS A 110 8.75 31.95 -4.32
C HIS A 110 8.74 32.52 -5.72
N VAL A 111 8.08 33.69 -5.85
CA VAL A 111 8.06 34.47 -7.10
C VAL A 111 8.92 35.72 -6.92
N PHE A 112 10.02 35.80 -7.66
CA PHE A 112 10.91 36.94 -7.66
C PHE A 112 10.53 37.91 -8.77
N ASN A 113 10.49 39.18 -8.43
CA ASN A 113 10.23 40.27 -9.38
C ASN A 113 8.98 40.09 -10.28
N ASN A 114 7.96 39.39 -9.79
CA ASN A 114 6.75 39.00 -10.52
C ASN A 114 7.02 38.33 -11.90
N ALA A 115 8.21 37.81 -12.11
CA ALA A 115 8.64 37.23 -13.39
C ALA A 115 9.24 35.82 -13.26
N HIS A 116 9.86 35.55 -12.14
CA HIS A 116 10.59 34.31 -11.93
C HIS A 116 9.89 33.48 -10.84
N ASP A 117 9.13 32.50 -11.22
CA ASP A 117 8.48 31.54 -10.30
C ASP A 117 9.42 30.34 -10.14
N VAL A 118 9.89 30.15 -8.92
CA VAL A 118 10.80 29.06 -8.53
C VAL A 118 10.11 28.19 -7.51
N ASN A 119 10.07 26.90 -7.75
CA ASN A 119 9.68 25.93 -6.76
C ASN A 119 10.70 24.80 -6.67
N VAL A 120 11.09 24.47 -5.44
CA VAL A 120 12.05 23.41 -5.14
C VAL A 120 11.45 22.51 -4.10
N MET A 121 11.56 21.22 -4.28
CA MET A 121 11.19 20.24 -3.28
C MET A 121 12.32 19.22 -3.15
N PHE A 122 12.68 18.93 -1.90
CA PHE A 122 13.50 17.80 -1.54
C PHE A 122 12.65 16.85 -0.69
N LEU A 123 12.59 15.58 -1.06
CA LEU A 123 11.81 14.56 -0.38
C LEU A 123 12.70 13.38 -0.01
N TYR A 124 12.67 13.00 1.26
CA TYR A 124 13.13 11.72 1.77
C TYR A 124 11.93 10.80 2.00
N ASN A 125 12.01 9.57 1.52
CA ASN A 125 10.99 8.54 1.75
C ASN A 125 11.66 7.22 2.16
N ARG A 126 11.19 6.64 3.27
CA ARG A 126 11.58 5.31 3.71
C ARG A 126 10.36 4.46 3.96
N GLN A 127 10.33 3.28 3.37
CA GLN A 127 9.27 2.29 3.57
C GLN A 127 9.87 0.97 4.01
N SER A 128 9.24 0.33 5.00
CA SER A 128 9.60 -1.00 5.49
C SER A 128 8.33 -1.84 5.57
N THR A 129 8.29 -2.94 4.81
CA THR A 129 7.18 -3.90 4.80
C THR A 129 7.67 -5.23 5.32
N THR A 130 7.04 -5.73 6.37
CA THR A 130 7.32 -7.05 6.94
C THR A 130 6.12 -7.97 6.74
N ASN A 131 6.34 -9.16 6.18
CA ASN A 131 5.36 -10.24 6.12
C ASN A 131 5.87 -11.40 6.98
N GLU A 132 5.36 -11.51 8.20
CA GLU A 132 5.83 -12.48 9.18
C GLU A 132 5.54 -13.95 8.79
N LYS A 133 4.61 -14.18 7.83
CA LYS A 133 4.26 -15.51 7.38
C LYS A 133 5.25 -16.08 6.36
N ASP A 134 5.68 -15.26 5.41
CA ASP A 134 6.42 -15.74 4.23
C ASP A 134 7.94 -15.53 4.36
N ALA A 135 8.36 -14.47 5.04
CA ALA A 135 9.75 -14.21 5.30
C ALA A 135 9.91 -13.30 6.52
N ALA A 136 10.74 -13.69 7.46
CA ALA A 136 11.08 -12.87 8.62
C ALA A 136 11.92 -11.62 8.26
N VAL A 137 12.29 -11.47 6.97
CA VAL A 137 13.13 -10.36 6.49
C VAL A 137 12.24 -9.25 5.92
N PRO A 138 12.28 -8.04 6.49
CA PRO A 138 11.56 -6.89 5.95
C PRO A 138 12.04 -6.55 4.52
N ASN A 139 11.12 -6.07 3.69
CA ASN A 139 11.47 -5.39 2.45
C ASN A 139 11.62 -3.90 2.73
N ASN A 140 12.79 -3.35 2.55
CA ASN A 140 13.06 -1.95 2.76
C ASN A 140 13.25 -1.22 1.42
N PHE A 141 12.66 -0.04 1.35
CA PHE A 141 12.86 0.93 0.28
C PHE A 141 13.29 2.25 0.91
N GLU A 142 14.26 2.91 0.29
CA GLU A 142 14.72 4.23 0.67
C GLU A 142 14.89 5.09 -0.58
N GLY A 143 14.41 6.32 -0.54
CA GLY A 143 14.41 7.22 -1.69
C GLY A 143 14.65 8.67 -1.32
N TYR A 144 15.46 9.31 -2.14
CA TYR A 144 15.73 10.75 -2.11
C TYR A 144 15.28 11.33 -3.45
N THR A 145 14.38 12.30 -3.40
CA THR A 145 13.87 12.95 -4.62
C THR A 145 14.08 14.46 -4.51
N MET A 146 14.61 15.02 -5.57
CA MET A 146 14.72 16.48 -5.74
C MET A 146 13.92 16.90 -6.97
N GLN A 147 13.08 17.90 -6.81
CA GLN A 147 12.33 18.52 -7.88
C GLN A 147 12.65 20.02 -7.92
N LEU A 148 12.96 20.52 -9.08
CA LEU A 148 13.15 21.95 -9.37
C LEU A 148 12.24 22.34 -10.52
N GLY A 149 11.26 23.21 -10.24
CA GLY A 149 10.41 23.85 -11.22
C GLY A 149 10.78 25.33 -11.35
N TYR A 150 10.96 25.80 -12.57
CA TYR A 150 11.23 27.20 -12.88
C TYR A 150 10.33 27.68 -14.00
N LYS A 151 9.67 28.83 -13.78
CA LYS A 151 8.86 29.49 -14.81
C LYS A 151 9.30 30.95 -14.95
N TYR A 152 9.56 31.35 -16.17
CA TYR A 152 9.87 32.74 -16.48
C TYR A 152 8.69 33.42 -17.20
N LYS A 153 8.13 34.45 -16.57
CA LYS A 153 6.96 35.21 -17.07
C LYS A 153 5.77 34.32 -17.48
N ASN A 154 5.64 33.13 -16.89
CA ASN A 154 4.68 32.11 -17.30
C ASN A 154 4.77 31.65 -18.76
N LYS A 155 5.86 31.99 -19.46
CA LYS A 155 6.11 31.64 -20.87
C LYS A 155 7.06 30.46 -21.03
N TYR A 156 8.17 30.46 -20.31
CA TYR A 156 9.21 29.44 -20.37
C TYR A 156 9.16 28.63 -19.10
N LEU A 157 9.07 27.32 -19.24
CA LEU A 157 8.97 26.37 -18.14
C LEU A 157 10.12 25.38 -18.22
N VAL A 158 10.74 25.10 -17.10
CA VAL A 158 11.76 24.06 -16.95
C VAL A 158 11.46 23.29 -15.71
N ASP A 159 11.34 21.96 -15.82
CA ASP A 159 11.18 21.05 -14.69
C ASP A 159 12.32 20.03 -14.69
N LEU A 160 13.07 20.00 -13.61
CA LEU A 160 14.12 19.01 -13.37
C LEU A 160 13.71 18.14 -12.18
N ASN A 161 13.66 16.83 -12.41
CA ASN A 161 13.38 15.86 -11.39
C ASN A 161 14.56 14.88 -11.30
N MET A 162 15.05 14.65 -10.10
CA MET A 162 16.11 13.69 -9.82
C MET A 162 15.68 12.79 -8.69
N ALA A 163 15.78 11.48 -8.86
CA ALA A 163 15.52 10.51 -7.81
C ALA A 163 16.72 9.58 -7.64
N TYR A 164 17.07 9.32 -6.38
CA TYR A 164 18.06 8.34 -5.99
C TYR A 164 17.39 7.36 -5.04
N ASN A 165 17.00 6.20 -5.58
CA ASN A 165 16.16 5.23 -4.91
C ASN A 165 16.88 3.91 -4.72
N GLY A 166 16.68 3.29 -3.57
CA GLY A 166 17.28 2.02 -3.23
C GLY A 166 16.30 1.03 -2.58
N THR A 167 16.61 -0.25 -2.72
CA THR A 167 15.89 -1.33 -2.06
C THR A 167 16.85 -2.44 -1.67
N ASP A 168 16.57 -3.11 -0.55
CA ASP A 168 17.36 -4.23 -0.03
C ASP A 168 17.16 -5.55 -0.82
N ARG A 169 16.31 -5.53 -1.84
CA ARG A 169 16.11 -6.68 -2.74
C ARG A 169 17.28 -6.94 -3.68
N PHE A 170 18.14 -5.94 -3.88
CA PHE A 170 19.35 -6.06 -4.68
C PHE A 170 20.58 -6.20 -3.79
N GLY A 171 21.66 -6.77 -4.34
CA GLY A 171 22.94 -6.90 -3.63
C GLY A 171 23.49 -5.53 -3.21
N LYS A 172 24.32 -5.51 -2.16
CA LYS A 172 24.84 -4.29 -1.51
C LYS A 172 25.49 -3.28 -2.46
N ASP A 173 26.07 -3.75 -3.56
CA ASP A 173 26.77 -2.89 -4.51
C ASP A 173 25.86 -2.26 -5.58
N ASN A 174 24.62 -2.74 -5.73
CA ASN A 174 23.67 -2.33 -6.77
C ASN A 174 22.26 -2.05 -6.22
N ASN A 175 22.15 -1.71 -4.95
CA ASN A 175 20.86 -1.50 -4.29
C ASN A 175 20.28 -0.09 -4.50
N PHE A 176 21.06 0.88 -5.04
CA PHE A 176 20.59 2.22 -5.38
C PHE A 176 20.72 2.50 -6.87
N GLY A 177 19.73 3.23 -7.40
CA GLY A 177 19.71 3.73 -8.77
C GLY A 177 19.45 5.22 -8.82
N PHE A 178 20.05 5.91 -9.81
CA PHE A 178 19.83 7.33 -10.08
C PHE A 178 18.93 7.50 -11.30
N PHE A 179 17.88 8.32 -11.17
CA PHE A 179 16.84 8.50 -12.16
C PHE A 179 16.59 10.00 -12.41
N PRO A 180 17.31 10.62 -13.36
CA PRO A 180 17.07 12.00 -13.75
C PRO A 180 15.97 12.12 -14.80
N ALA A 181 15.18 13.20 -14.74
CA ALA A 181 14.21 13.59 -15.75
C ALA A 181 14.21 15.11 -15.94
N LEU A 182 14.19 15.56 -17.19
CA LEU A 182 14.15 16.96 -17.56
C LEU A 182 12.98 17.19 -18.51
N ALA A 183 12.17 18.22 -18.23
CA ALA A 183 11.13 18.69 -19.11
C ALA A 183 11.31 20.21 -19.38
N ILE A 184 11.06 20.62 -20.62
CA ILE A 184 11.10 22.02 -21.04
C ILE A 184 9.79 22.32 -21.73
N GLY A 185 9.15 23.42 -21.35
CA GLY A 185 7.88 23.86 -21.91
C GLY A 185 7.94 25.31 -22.36
N TYR A 186 7.18 25.63 -23.38
CA TYR A 186 7.00 26.99 -23.87
C TYR A 186 5.51 27.30 -24.10
N ALA A 187 5.00 28.26 -23.35
CA ALA A 187 3.59 28.67 -23.45
C ALA A 187 3.42 29.75 -24.52
N ILE A 188 3.27 29.36 -25.79
CA ILE A 188 3.08 30.25 -26.95
C ILE A 188 1.86 31.18 -26.76
N SER A 189 0.82 30.67 -26.07
CA SER A 189 -0.40 31.44 -25.78
C SER A 189 -0.17 32.71 -24.95
N GLN A 190 0.98 32.79 -24.26
CA GLN A 190 1.38 33.97 -23.46
C GLN A 190 2.18 35.02 -24.25
N GLU A 191 2.49 34.76 -25.52
CA GLU A 191 3.17 35.70 -26.37
C GLU A 191 2.22 36.81 -26.87
N ASP A 192 2.75 38.03 -26.98
CA ASP A 192 1.92 39.20 -27.34
C ASP A 192 1.35 39.11 -28.75
N PHE A 193 2.08 38.45 -29.69
CA PHE A 193 1.56 38.18 -31.02
C PHE A 193 0.39 37.20 -31.03
N PHE A 194 0.35 36.26 -30.06
CA PHE A 194 -0.70 35.26 -29.97
C PHE A 194 -1.96 35.80 -29.26
N LYS A 195 -1.80 36.72 -28.33
CA LYS A 195 -2.93 37.37 -27.61
C LYS A 195 -3.84 38.19 -28.55
N ASN A 196 -3.33 38.62 -29.68
CA ASN A 196 -4.05 39.42 -30.67
C ASN A 196 -4.74 38.59 -31.77
N VAL A 197 -4.71 37.26 -31.67
CA VAL A 197 -5.31 36.38 -32.67
C VAL A 197 -6.70 35.93 -32.19
N ASP A 198 -7.73 36.74 -32.51
CA ASP A 198 -9.12 36.55 -32.03
C ASP A 198 -9.82 35.28 -32.57
N TRP A 199 -9.31 34.66 -33.64
CA TRP A 199 -9.99 33.51 -34.28
C TRP A 199 -9.62 32.15 -33.68
N LEU A 200 -8.56 32.04 -32.89
CA LEU A 200 -8.14 30.84 -32.17
C LEU A 200 -8.74 30.78 -30.78
N GLY A 201 -10.04 30.93 -30.64
CA GLY A 201 -10.81 30.93 -29.41
C GLY A 201 -10.02 30.70 -28.11
N ARG A 202 -10.26 31.51 -27.09
CA ARG A 202 -9.56 31.60 -25.77
C ARG A 202 -9.38 30.28 -24.98
N ASN A 203 -9.66 29.12 -25.56
CA ASN A 203 -9.74 27.84 -24.87
C ASN A 203 -8.80 26.74 -25.41
N VAL A 204 -7.78 27.04 -26.17
CA VAL A 204 -6.76 26.05 -26.52
C VAL A 204 -5.67 26.07 -25.43
N GLN A 205 -5.89 25.36 -24.35
CA GLN A 205 -4.81 24.89 -23.48
C GLN A 205 -4.25 23.61 -24.11
N LEU A 206 -3.06 23.67 -24.66
CA LEU A 206 -2.26 22.50 -25.04
C LEU A 206 -1.41 22.07 -23.85
#